data_ab48d233649f2b9f58a136427b3a9af8
#
_entry.id   ab48d233649f2b9f58a136427b3a9af8
#
_cell.length_a   1.000
_cell.length_b   1.000
_cell.length_c   1.000
_cell.angle_alpha   90.00
_cell.angle_beta   90.00
_cell.angle_gamma   90.00
#
_symmetry.space_group_name_H-M   'P 1'
#
loop_
_entity.id
_entity.type
_entity.pdbx_description
1 polymer ?
#
loop_
_entity_poly.entity_id
_entity_poly.type
_entity_poly.pdbx_seq_one_letter_code
_entity_poly.pdbx_strand_id
1 'polypeptide(L)'
;TRHAPSDVVVGFGDTEFDDEGRYVEARFDTPSAKRSIISIYFPSGSSGEDRQLAKFRFLERIYPHLMALKVQRDFVICSDVNIAHQEADLKNWKSNQKNSGFLPEERAWMSKFLSEGGMVDVYRQLHPDTTDACYTWWSNRGQAYAKNVGWRLDYHLATPAIAAGARSVSIYKDEKFSDHAPVTVTYDGLL
;
A
#
# COMPACT_ATOMS: atom_id res chain seq x y z
N THR A 1 -0.04 -9.39 -17.18
CA THR A 1 1.43 -9.25 -17.29
C THR A 1 1.93 -9.75 -18.65
N ARG A 2 3.05 -9.20 -19.13
CA ARG A 2 3.73 -9.68 -20.35
C ARG A 2 4.63 -10.89 -20.06
N HIS A 3 5.08 -11.02 -18.82
CA HIS A 3 5.89 -12.14 -18.35
C HIS A 3 4.99 -13.11 -17.59
N ALA A 4 5.05 -14.39 -17.93
CA ALA A 4 4.32 -15.41 -17.19
C ALA A 4 4.93 -15.55 -15.78
N PRO A 5 4.15 -15.52 -14.70
CA PRO A 5 4.66 -15.81 -13.37
C PRO A 5 5.07 -17.30 -13.29
N SER A 6 6.10 -17.57 -12.51
CA SER A 6 6.52 -18.95 -12.20
C SER A 6 5.53 -19.66 -11.28
N ASP A 7 4.82 -18.88 -10.46
CA ASP A 7 3.80 -19.36 -9.51
C ASP A 7 2.86 -18.21 -9.11
N VAL A 8 1.65 -18.54 -8.67
CA VAL A 8 0.68 -17.58 -8.14
C VAL A 8 0.11 -18.12 -6.84
N VAL A 9 0.22 -17.33 -5.78
CA VAL A 9 -0.32 -17.63 -4.45
C VAL A 9 -1.52 -16.74 -4.18
N VAL A 10 -2.64 -17.34 -3.79
CA VAL A 10 -3.86 -16.64 -3.37
C VAL A 10 -4.07 -16.87 -1.88
N GLY A 11 -4.25 -15.78 -1.14
CA GLY A 11 -4.29 -15.82 0.32
C GLY A 11 -2.88 -15.87 0.95
N PHE A 12 -2.83 -15.64 2.25
CA PHE A 12 -1.58 -15.68 3.03
C PHE A 12 -1.65 -16.68 4.21
N GLY A 13 -2.65 -17.57 4.21
CA GLY A 13 -2.84 -18.62 5.20
C GLY A 13 -3.70 -18.21 6.39
N ASP A 14 -4.49 -17.15 6.27
CA ASP A 14 -5.45 -16.70 7.28
C ASP A 14 -6.87 -16.80 6.75
N THR A 15 -7.65 -17.74 7.26
CA THR A 15 -9.00 -18.03 6.77
C THR A 15 -9.96 -16.84 6.88
N GLU A 16 -9.83 -15.99 7.92
CA GLU A 16 -10.67 -14.80 8.07
C GLU A 16 -10.53 -13.84 6.88
N PHE A 17 -9.31 -13.68 6.37
CA PHE A 17 -8.99 -12.69 5.34
C PHE A 17 -8.81 -13.30 3.95
N ASP A 18 -8.44 -14.57 3.86
CA ASP A 18 -8.31 -15.28 2.59
C ASP A 18 -9.68 -15.48 1.93
N ASP A 19 -10.74 -15.74 2.73
CA ASP A 19 -12.13 -15.81 2.26
C ASP A 19 -12.65 -14.47 1.71
N GLU A 20 -12.07 -13.33 2.15
CA GLU A 20 -12.37 -12.01 1.60
C GLU A 20 -11.58 -11.68 0.32
N GLY A 21 -10.65 -12.53 -0.12
CA GLY A 21 -9.90 -12.37 -1.37
C GLY A 21 -8.91 -11.20 -1.36
N ARG A 22 -8.23 -10.96 -0.23
CA ARG A 22 -7.43 -9.74 -0.01
C ARG A 22 -5.99 -9.81 -0.47
N TYR A 23 -5.47 -10.99 -0.80
CA TYR A 23 -4.06 -11.20 -1.10
C TYR A 23 -3.85 -12.04 -2.35
N VAL A 24 -3.05 -11.53 -3.28
CA VAL A 24 -2.54 -12.30 -4.44
C VAL A 24 -1.07 -11.97 -4.65
N GLU A 25 -0.23 -12.99 -4.71
CA GLU A 25 1.19 -12.89 -4.99
C GLU A 25 1.53 -13.57 -6.32
N ALA A 26 2.05 -12.83 -7.27
CA ALA A 26 2.63 -13.36 -8.50
C ALA A 26 4.15 -13.47 -8.33
N ARG A 27 4.69 -14.68 -8.45
CA ARG A 27 6.11 -14.98 -8.32
C ARG A 27 6.79 -14.99 -9.68
N PHE A 28 7.99 -14.43 -9.74
CA PHE A 28 8.82 -14.38 -10.94
C PHE A 28 10.23 -14.85 -10.56
N ASP A 29 10.37 -16.17 -10.42
CA ASP A 29 11.60 -16.80 -9.99
C ASP A 29 12.49 -17.13 -11.21
N THR A 30 13.75 -16.77 -11.09
CA THR A 30 14.81 -17.12 -12.02
C THR A 30 15.92 -17.88 -11.27
N PRO A 31 16.90 -18.50 -11.95
CA PRO A 31 18.03 -19.13 -11.26
C PRO A 31 18.83 -18.17 -10.36
N SER A 32 18.80 -16.87 -10.66
CA SER A 32 19.59 -15.84 -9.94
C SER A 32 18.77 -14.95 -9.01
N ALA A 33 17.45 -14.94 -9.10
CA ALA A 33 16.61 -14.04 -8.31
C ALA A 33 15.22 -14.61 -8.03
N LYS A 34 14.71 -14.37 -6.84
CA LYS A 34 13.32 -14.66 -6.43
C LYS A 34 12.61 -13.34 -6.19
N ARG A 35 11.61 -13.03 -7.00
CA ARG A 35 10.87 -11.76 -6.92
C ARG A 35 9.38 -11.99 -6.93
N SER A 36 8.63 -11.14 -6.21
CA SER A 36 7.18 -11.15 -6.22
C SER A 36 6.59 -9.77 -6.45
N ILE A 37 5.47 -9.77 -7.17
CA ILE A 37 4.54 -8.63 -7.21
C ILE A 37 3.30 -9.05 -6.44
N ILE A 38 2.96 -8.31 -5.40
CA ILE A 38 1.90 -8.66 -4.46
C ILE A 38 0.81 -7.60 -4.53
N SER A 39 -0.42 -8.02 -4.74
CA SER A 39 -1.61 -7.17 -4.59
C SER A 39 -2.25 -7.49 -3.25
N ILE A 40 -2.40 -6.48 -2.41
CA ILE A 40 -3.08 -6.61 -1.12
C ILE A 40 -4.13 -5.50 -1.02
N TYR A 41 -5.33 -5.85 -0.52
CA TYR A 41 -6.34 -4.88 -0.11
C TYR A 41 -6.50 -4.90 1.41
N PHE A 42 -5.96 -3.88 2.08
CA PHE A 42 -6.08 -3.76 3.52
C PHE A 42 -7.51 -3.40 3.91
N PRO A 43 -8.07 -3.99 4.98
CA PRO A 43 -9.41 -3.64 5.42
C PRO A 43 -9.57 -2.15 5.71
N SER A 44 -10.69 -1.55 5.27
CA SER A 44 -11.10 -0.24 5.75
C SER A 44 -11.80 -0.38 7.10
N GLY A 45 -11.45 0.47 8.06
CA GLY A 45 -12.14 0.54 9.37
C GLY A 45 -13.28 1.56 9.41
N SER A 46 -13.56 2.24 8.28
CA SER A 46 -14.48 3.40 8.26
C SER A 46 -15.96 3.04 8.44
N SER A 47 -16.34 1.76 8.34
CA SER A 47 -17.73 1.29 8.40
C SER A 47 -18.20 0.88 9.81
N GLY A 48 -17.43 1.21 10.86
CA GLY A 48 -17.79 0.94 12.24
C GLY A 48 -16.69 0.22 13.03
N GLU A 49 -16.92 0.06 14.31
CA GLU A 49 -15.94 -0.47 15.27
C GLU A 49 -15.50 -1.90 14.93
N ASP A 50 -16.42 -2.78 14.56
CA ASP A 50 -16.08 -4.17 14.18
C ASP A 50 -15.12 -4.23 12.99
N ARG A 51 -15.32 -3.35 12.00
CA ARG A 51 -14.42 -3.25 10.84
C ARG A 51 -13.06 -2.66 11.21
N GLN A 52 -13.03 -1.72 12.15
CA GLN A 52 -11.77 -1.19 12.67
C GLN A 52 -10.99 -2.27 13.45
N LEU A 53 -11.68 -3.07 14.25
CA LEU A 53 -11.07 -4.20 14.96
C LEU A 53 -10.57 -5.27 13.98
N ALA A 54 -11.33 -5.58 12.94
CA ALA A 54 -10.88 -6.48 11.86
C ALA A 54 -9.63 -5.96 11.17
N LYS A 55 -9.54 -4.65 10.90
CA LYS A 55 -8.35 -4.03 10.34
C LYS A 55 -7.13 -4.21 11.26
N PHE A 56 -7.27 -3.98 12.56
CA PHE A 56 -6.17 -4.18 13.49
C PHE A 56 -5.71 -5.65 13.53
N ARG A 57 -6.64 -6.62 13.52
CA ARG A 57 -6.27 -8.05 13.41
C ARG A 57 -5.54 -8.35 12.11
N PHE A 58 -5.99 -7.77 10.99
CA PHE A 58 -5.28 -7.92 9.71
C PHE A 58 -3.85 -7.39 9.78
N LEU A 59 -3.65 -6.17 10.30
CA LEU A 59 -2.34 -5.55 10.44
C LEU A 59 -1.40 -6.40 11.31
N GLU A 60 -1.91 -6.98 12.40
CA GLU A 60 -1.15 -7.87 13.27
C GLU A 60 -0.72 -9.16 12.58
N ARG A 61 -1.58 -9.75 11.74
CA ARG A 61 -1.34 -11.05 11.09
C ARG A 61 -0.54 -10.93 9.80
N ILE A 62 -0.74 -9.88 9.01
CA ILE A 62 -0.04 -9.71 7.73
C ILE A 62 1.44 -9.33 7.96
N TYR A 63 1.78 -8.63 9.04
CA TYR A 63 3.15 -8.20 9.32
C TYR A 63 4.14 -9.37 9.42
N PRO A 64 3.94 -10.40 10.29
CA PRO A 64 4.87 -11.53 10.38
C PRO A 64 4.93 -12.33 9.06
N HIS A 65 3.83 -12.46 8.33
CA HIS A 65 3.83 -13.10 7.02
C HIS A 65 4.78 -12.39 6.03
N LEU A 66 4.66 -11.07 5.91
CA LEU A 66 5.52 -10.29 5.02
C LEU A 66 6.98 -10.28 5.46
N MET A 67 7.25 -10.29 6.77
CA MET A 67 8.62 -10.39 7.29
C MET A 67 9.24 -11.77 7.00
N ALA A 68 8.48 -12.85 7.13
CA ALA A 68 8.93 -14.19 6.76
C ALA A 68 9.18 -14.30 5.23
N LEU A 69 8.31 -13.70 4.42
CA LEU A 69 8.47 -13.67 2.98
C LEU A 69 9.75 -12.92 2.56
N LYS A 70 10.03 -11.78 3.21
CA LYS A 70 11.21 -10.94 2.97
C LYS A 70 12.54 -11.69 3.15
N VAL A 71 12.58 -12.69 4.02
CA VAL A 71 13.78 -13.54 4.18
C VAL A 71 14.02 -14.43 2.95
N GLN A 72 12.97 -14.72 2.19
CA GLN A 72 13.00 -15.68 1.10
C GLN A 72 13.14 -15.05 -0.29
N ARG A 73 12.60 -13.83 -0.46
CA ARG A 73 12.53 -13.15 -1.76
C ARG A 73 12.38 -11.65 -1.64
N ASP A 74 12.74 -10.93 -2.69
CA ASP A 74 12.40 -9.52 -2.84
C ASP A 74 10.98 -9.36 -3.38
N PHE A 75 10.26 -8.34 -2.91
CA PHE A 75 8.91 -8.08 -3.38
C PHE A 75 8.53 -6.61 -3.37
N VAL A 76 7.53 -6.28 -4.18
CA VAL A 76 6.79 -5.03 -4.12
C VAL A 76 5.31 -5.32 -3.86
N ILE A 77 4.75 -4.61 -2.90
CA ILE A 77 3.31 -4.61 -2.59
C ILE A 77 2.68 -3.43 -3.31
N CYS A 78 1.69 -3.69 -4.16
CA CYS A 78 0.83 -2.70 -4.79
C CYS A 78 -0.52 -2.75 -4.07
N SER A 79 -0.88 -1.71 -3.34
CA SER A 79 -1.97 -1.84 -2.36
C SER A 79 -2.69 -0.54 -2.07
N ASP A 80 -4.01 -0.60 -1.94
CA ASP A 80 -4.75 0.28 -1.05
C ASP A 80 -4.51 -0.20 0.41
N VAL A 81 -3.68 0.53 1.13
CA VAL A 81 -3.35 0.23 2.54
C VAL A 81 -4.43 0.76 3.49
N ASN A 82 -5.28 1.64 3.02
CA ASN A 82 -6.28 2.34 3.82
C ASN A 82 -5.69 3.10 5.04
N ILE A 83 -4.40 3.50 4.95
CA ILE A 83 -3.70 4.29 5.98
C ILE A 83 -2.93 5.42 5.31
N ALA A 84 -3.20 6.66 5.69
CA ALA A 84 -2.30 7.79 5.45
C ALA A 84 -1.24 7.78 6.55
N HIS A 85 0.04 7.64 6.18
CA HIS A 85 1.11 7.43 7.17
C HIS A 85 1.46 8.72 7.92
N GLN A 86 1.65 9.81 7.17
CA GLN A 86 2.13 11.09 7.70
C GLN A 86 1.10 12.21 7.52
N GLU A 87 1.30 13.32 8.21
CA GLU A 87 0.47 14.52 8.07
C GLU A 87 0.45 15.06 6.64
N ALA A 88 1.54 14.88 5.91
CA ALA A 88 1.66 15.25 4.49
C ALA A 88 0.82 14.34 3.56
N ASP A 89 0.30 13.21 4.05
CA ASP A 89 -0.42 12.23 3.26
C ASP A 89 -1.94 12.48 3.19
N LEU A 90 -2.43 13.51 3.88
CA LEU A 90 -3.83 13.90 3.77
C LEU A 90 -4.04 15.39 4.01
N LYS A 91 -5.04 15.99 3.37
CA LYS A 91 -5.30 17.44 3.47
C LYS A 91 -5.76 17.76 4.88
N ASN A 92 -6.62 17.58 5.49
CA ASN A 92 -7.14 18.05 6.77
C ASN A 92 -6.70 17.15 7.97
N TRP A 93 -5.41 16.83 8.06
CA TRP A 93 -4.90 15.87 9.02
C TRP A 93 -5.27 16.18 10.47
N LYS A 94 -5.30 17.46 10.88
CA LYS A 94 -5.63 17.86 12.27
C LYS A 94 -7.01 17.40 12.72
N SER A 95 -8.00 17.46 11.84
CA SER A 95 -9.38 17.03 12.15
C SER A 95 -9.58 15.51 11.96
N ASN A 96 -8.63 14.82 11.34
CA ASN A 96 -8.75 13.40 11.02
C ASN A 96 -8.00 12.45 11.97
N GLN A 97 -7.35 12.96 13.02
CA GLN A 97 -6.53 12.15 13.94
C GLN A 97 -7.29 11.03 14.69
N LYS A 98 -8.62 11.10 14.72
CA LYS A 98 -9.50 10.09 15.33
C LYS A 98 -10.30 9.29 14.30
N ASN A 99 -9.99 9.45 13.03
CA ASN A 99 -10.68 8.78 11.93
C ASN A 99 -9.87 7.58 11.45
N SER A 100 -10.57 6.49 11.11
CA SER A 100 -9.97 5.33 10.45
C SER A 100 -9.17 5.77 9.22
N GLY A 101 -8.01 5.18 9.05
CA GLY A 101 -7.04 5.55 8.01
C GLY A 101 -6.00 6.57 8.50
N PHE A 102 -6.20 7.20 9.69
CA PHE A 102 -5.21 8.12 10.26
C PHE A 102 -5.09 8.01 11.78
N LEU A 103 -5.55 6.90 12.35
CA LEU A 103 -5.40 6.62 13.78
C LEU A 103 -3.91 6.49 14.16
N PRO A 104 -3.52 6.88 15.39
CA PRO A 104 -2.15 6.73 15.86
C PRO A 104 -1.61 5.31 15.72
N GLU A 105 -2.43 4.29 16.01
CA GLU A 105 -2.07 2.87 15.95
C GLU A 105 -1.82 2.41 14.51
N GLU A 106 -2.62 2.88 13.55
CA GLU A 106 -2.44 2.60 12.11
C GLU A 106 -1.13 3.21 11.59
N ARG A 107 -0.88 4.46 11.96
CA ARG A 107 0.36 5.18 11.60
C ARG A 107 1.59 4.54 12.25
N ALA A 108 1.47 4.10 13.50
CA ALA A 108 2.55 3.40 14.20
C ALA A 108 2.88 2.07 13.52
N TRP A 109 1.86 1.32 13.04
CA TRP A 109 2.08 0.12 12.26
C TRP A 109 2.86 0.40 10.96
N MET A 110 2.47 1.43 10.20
CA MET A 110 3.20 1.85 9.00
C MET A 110 4.64 2.24 9.32
N SER A 111 4.85 3.02 10.38
CA SER A 111 6.19 3.41 10.82
C SER A 111 7.05 2.19 11.17
N LYS A 112 6.48 1.22 11.89
CA LYS A 112 7.13 -0.05 12.22
C LYS A 112 7.47 -0.85 10.96
N PHE A 113 6.53 -0.97 10.02
CA PHE A 113 6.72 -1.70 8.76
C PHE A 113 7.85 -1.12 7.92
N LEU A 114 7.96 0.20 7.87
CA LEU A 114 9.02 0.88 7.12
C LEU A 114 10.37 0.85 7.87
N SER A 115 10.40 1.15 9.16
CA SER A 115 11.66 1.24 9.93
C SER A 115 12.19 -0.13 10.35
N GLU A 116 11.49 -0.83 11.26
CA GLU A 116 11.92 -2.13 11.77
C GLU A 116 11.77 -3.23 10.71
N GLY A 117 10.69 -3.21 9.92
CA GLY A 117 10.48 -4.11 8.79
C GLY A 117 11.45 -3.86 7.65
N GLY A 118 12.09 -2.69 7.60
CA GLY A 118 13.05 -2.31 6.56
C GLY A 118 12.42 -2.32 5.16
N MET A 119 11.15 -1.94 5.07
CA MET A 119 10.45 -1.75 3.80
C MET A 119 10.57 -0.29 3.35
N VAL A 120 10.40 -0.05 2.08
CA VAL A 120 10.54 1.27 1.47
C VAL A 120 9.20 1.73 0.89
N ASP A 121 8.73 2.90 1.29
CA ASP A 121 7.67 3.64 0.61
C ASP A 121 8.28 4.27 -0.65
N VAL A 122 8.02 3.67 -1.80
CA VAL A 122 8.64 4.06 -3.07
C VAL A 122 8.25 5.48 -3.50
N TYR A 123 7.01 5.88 -3.21
CA TYR A 123 6.60 7.27 -3.49
C TYR A 123 7.44 8.26 -2.68
N ARG A 124 7.58 8.02 -1.39
CA ARG A 124 8.34 8.91 -0.49
C ARG A 124 9.84 8.87 -0.73
N GLN A 125 10.38 7.76 -1.23
CA GLN A 125 11.77 7.70 -1.68
C GLN A 125 12.02 8.66 -2.85
N LEU A 126 11.10 8.72 -3.81
CA LEU A 126 11.23 9.56 -5.01
C LEU A 126 10.78 11.01 -4.79
N HIS A 127 9.81 11.23 -3.91
CA HIS A 127 9.20 12.53 -3.62
C HIS A 127 9.02 12.73 -2.11
N PRO A 128 10.11 12.94 -1.34
CA PRO A 128 10.07 12.96 0.12
C PRO A 128 9.19 14.11 0.68
N ASP A 129 9.21 15.27 0.05
CA ASP A 129 8.59 16.48 0.56
C ASP A 129 7.24 16.82 -0.08
N THR A 130 6.72 15.96 -0.98
CA THR A 130 5.48 16.25 -1.69
C THR A 130 4.28 16.19 -0.74
N THR A 131 3.47 17.24 -0.78
CA THR A 131 2.15 17.31 -0.17
C THR A 131 1.08 17.31 -1.27
N ASP A 132 -0.09 17.72 -1.08
CA ASP A 132 -1.22 17.92 -2.01
C ASP A 132 -1.22 17.15 -3.36
N ALA A 133 -0.08 16.99 -4.01
CA ALA A 133 0.06 16.23 -5.26
C ALA A 133 0.12 14.71 -5.07
N CYS A 134 0.38 14.24 -3.84
CA CYS A 134 0.56 12.82 -3.52
C CYS A 134 -0.75 12.05 -3.27
N TYR A 135 -1.88 12.73 -3.21
CA TYR A 135 -3.15 12.06 -2.88
C TYR A 135 -3.60 11.11 -3.97
N THR A 136 -4.16 9.98 -3.52
CA THR A 136 -4.63 8.90 -4.38
C THR A 136 -6.11 8.60 -4.21
N TRP A 137 -6.74 9.10 -3.14
CA TRP A 137 -8.15 8.89 -2.84
C TRP A 137 -8.84 10.20 -2.44
N TRP A 138 -10.11 10.36 -2.86
CA TRP A 138 -10.96 11.49 -2.52
C TRP A 138 -12.38 11.02 -2.21
N SER A 139 -12.94 11.45 -1.09
CA SER A 139 -14.34 11.20 -0.78
C SER A 139 -15.26 11.69 -1.91
N ASN A 140 -16.32 10.95 -2.18
CA ASN A 140 -17.37 11.38 -3.11
C ASN A 140 -18.26 12.51 -2.55
N ARG A 141 -17.99 13.00 -1.31
CA ARG A 141 -18.74 14.07 -0.64
C ARG A 141 -18.03 15.42 -0.77
N GLY A 142 -18.80 16.50 -0.71
CA GLY A 142 -18.28 17.87 -0.53
C GLY A 142 -17.37 18.37 -1.66
N GLN A 143 -17.43 17.80 -2.87
CA GLN A 143 -16.55 18.13 -4.00
C GLN A 143 -15.05 17.91 -3.66
N ALA A 144 -14.74 16.89 -2.87
CA ALA A 144 -13.39 16.65 -2.36
C ALA A 144 -12.35 16.53 -3.48
N TYR A 145 -12.68 15.86 -4.59
CA TYR A 145 -11.79 15.74 -5.76
C TYR A 145 -11.48 17.10 -6.38
N ALA A 146 -12.50 17.90 -6.67
CA ALA A 146 -12.33 19.22 -7.29
C ALA A 146 -11.54 20.20 -6.41
N LYS A 147 -11.67 20.07 -5.07
CA LYS A 147 -10.95 20.89 -4.07
C LYS A 147 -9.63 20.29 -3.65
N ASN A 148 -9.25 19.15 -4.19
CA ASN A 148 -8.09 18.36 -3.80
C ASN A 148 -8.02 18.09 -2.28
N VAL A 149 -9.16 17.77 -1.65
CA VAL A 149 -9.23 17.33 -0.26
C VAL A 149 -9.08 15.81 -0.26
N GLY A 150 -7.86 15.35 -0.42
CA GLY A 150 -7.53 13.95 -0.66
C GLY A 150 -6.67 13.33 0.43
N TRP A 151 -6.48 12.03 0.28
CA TRP A 151 -5.65 11.16 1.10
C TRP A 151 -4.74 10.31 0.21
N ARG A 152 -3.53 10.02 0.65
CA ARG A 152 -2.66 9.02 0.03
C ARG A 152 -2.87 7.70 0.74
N LEU A 153 -3.61 6.79 0.12
CA LEU A 153 -3.97 5.47 0.65
C LEU A 153 -3.36 4.32 -0.16
N ASP A 154 -2.97 4.60 -1.42
CA ASP A 154 -2.44 3.63 -2.34
C ASP A 154 -0.91 3.74 -2.42
N TYR A 155 -0.24 2.61 -2.26
CA TYR A 155 1.21 2.55 -2.09
C TYR A 155 1.86 1.49 -2.99
N HIS A 156 3.10 1.74 -3.36
CA HIS A 156 4.09 0.72 -3.64
C HIS A 156 5.05 0.63 -2.46
N LEU A 157 4.97 -0.48 -1.71
CA LEU A 157 5.85 -0.77 -0.58
C LEU A 157 6.80 -1.90 -0.99
N ALA A 158 8.09 -1.63 -1.07
CA ALA A 158 9.04 -2.55 -1.67
C ALA A 158 10.18 -2.94 -0.73
N THR A 159 10.77 -4.11 -0.95
CA THR A 159 12.07 -4.44 -0.36
C THR A 159 13.14 -3.50 -0.90
N PRO A 160 14.21 -3.21 -0.14
CA PRO A 160 15.23 -2.25 -0.56
C PRO A 160 15.84 -2.53 -1.93
N ALA A 161 16.05 -3.80 -2.29
CA ALA A 161 16.63 -4.18 -3.58
C ALA A 161 15.72 -3.79 -4.76
N ILE A 162 14.41 -3.98 -4.63
CA ILE A 162 13.45 -3.54 -5.65
C ILE A 162 13.31 -2.01 -5.65
N ALA A 163 13.20 -1.40 -4.46
CA ALA A 163 13.06 0.06 -4.33
C ALA A 163 14.22 0.84 -4.97
N ALA A 164 15.44 0.31 -4.91
CA ALA A 164 16.61 0.91 -5.55
C ALA A 164 16.47 1.02 -7.08
N GLY A 165 15.65 0.16 -7.70
CA GLY A 165 15.34 0.21 -9.12
C GLY A 165 14.24 1.20 -9.51
N ALA A 166 13.56 1.82 -8.56
CA ALA A 166 12.47 2.77 -8.85
C ALA A 166 12.99 4.04 -9.52
N ARG A 167 12.38 4.45 -10.64
CA ARG A 167 12.79 5.60 -11.45
C ARG A 167 11.80 6.74 -11.45
N SER A 168 10.53 6.42 -11.50
CA SER A 168 9.46 7.42 -11.52
C SER A 168 8.20 6.88 -10.91
N VAL A 169 7.37 7.78 -10.39
CA VAL A 169 6.01 7.50 -9.93
C VAL A 169 5.08 8.56 -10.49
N SER A 170 3.92 8.15 -10.92
CA SER A 170 2.84 9.05 -11.34
C SER A 170 1.51 8.61 -10.75
N ILE A 171 0.65 9.60 -10.50
CA ILE A 171 -0.73 9.41 -10.06
C ILE A 171 -1.62 9.95 -11.18
N TYR A 172 -2.42 9.08 -11.80
CA TYR A 172 -3.26 9.46 -12.92
C TYR A 172 -4.50 10.22 -12.45
N LYS A 173 -4.63 11.47 -12.88
CA LYS A 173 -5.73 12.38 -12.48
C LYS A 173 -6.44 13.05 -13.66
N ASP A 174 -6.11 12.65 -14.89
CA ASP A 174 -6.67 13.32 -16.09
C ASP A 174 -8.16 13.05 -16.25
N GLU A 175 -8.60 11.84 -15.89
CA GLU A 175 -10.01 11.44 -15.92
C GLU A 175 -10.38 10.72 -14.62
N LYS A 176 -11.44 11.19 -13.94
CA LYS A 176 -11.97 10.56 -12.74
C LYS A 176 -12.97 9.47 -13.10
N PHE A 177 -12.59 8.21 -12.97
CA PHE A 177 -13.46 7.03 -13.14
C PHE A 177 -13.65 6.22 -11.84
N SER A 178 -12.96 6.61 -10.76
CA SER A 178 -13.06 6.02 -9.42
C SER A 178 -12.88 7.11 -8.36
N ASP A 179 -13.11 6.81 -7.10
CA ASP A 179 -12.70 7.62 -5.96
C ASP A 179 -11.21 7.43 -5.62
N HIS A 180 -10.54 6.41 -6.19
CA HIS A 180 -9.09 6.27 -6.22
C HIS A 180 -8.52 6.67 -7.59
N ALA A 181 -7.27 7.14 -7.58
CA ALA A 181 -6.47 7.37 -8.77
C ALA A 181 -5.39 6.28 -8.91
N PRO A 182 -5.16 5.72 -10.10
CA PRO A 182 -4.09 4.77 -10.34
C PRO A 182 -2.72 5.35 -9.99
N VAL A 183 -1.91 4.57 -9.27
CA VAL A 183 -0.51 4.86 -8.99
C VAL A 183 0.34 3.97 -9.89
N THR A 184 1.18 4.58 -10.72
CA THR A 184 2.09 3.87 -11.62
C THR A 184 3.52 4.15 -11.22
N VAL A 185 4.31 3.10 -11.04
CA VAL A 185 5.75 3.19 -10.75
C VAL A 185 6.53 2.46 -11.83
N THR A 186 7.59 3.11 -12.32
CA THR A 186 8.55 2.49 -13.26
C THR A 186 9.76 2.01 -12.47
N TYR A 187 10.13 0.76 -12.69
CA TYR A 187 11.29 0.14 -12.08
C TYR A 187 12.25 -0.37 -13.18
N ASP A 188 13.55 -0.19 -12.99
CA ASP A 188 14.57 -0.87 -13.78
C ASP A 188 14.82 -2.27 -13.20
N GLY A 189 14.80 -3.28 -14.06
CA GLY A 189 15.17 -4.64 -13.68
C GLY A 189 14.26 -5.29 -12.63
N LEU A 190 12.97 -4.93 -12.60
CA LEU A 190 12.01 -5.57 -11.69
C LEU A 190 11.76 -7.03 -12.06
N LEU A 191 11.65 -7.34 -13.35
CA LEU A 191 11.42 -8.68 -13.91
C LEU A 191 12.45 -9.00 -14.97
#